data_2f2daee6748822feac5a7e1fe01012cf
#
_entry.id   2f2daee6748822feac5a7e1fe01012cf
#
_cell.length_a   1.000
_cell.length_b   1.000
_cell.length_c   1.000
_cell.angle_alpha   90.00
_cell.angle_beta   90.00
_cell.angle_gamma   90.00
#
_symmetry.space_group_name_H-M   'P 1'
#
loop_
_entity.id
_entity.type
_entity.pdbx_description
1 polymer ?
#
loop_
_entity_poly.entity_id
_entity_poly.type
_entity_poly.pdbx_seq_one_letter_code
_entity_poly.pdbx_strand_id
1 'polypeptide(L)'
;MNYMGMGYLQRKLALFKTGVDKRYRYYAMDDRDNTRSIVMPDSVREMYRSVIEWTTKGVDSLADRIIFREFANDDFNAWEIFKANNPDIFFDTVIQSALIASCCFVYIMPGNEDSLPKMQVIEASKATGILDPTTFLLTEGYAVLESDSNENPTLEAYFTGEKTWYYPKDEKPYSIDNSTGHPLLVPVIHRPDAVRPFGRSRITQAGMYHQKAAKRTLERAEVTAEFYSFPQKYVLGMDPDAEPMEKWRATVSTLLEISKDEDGDKPTIGQFTTASMAPFMDHLKMYASLFAGGSGLTLDDLGFPSDNPSSVEAIKAAHENLRAAGRKAQRSFSSGFLNVAYVAVCLRDEFPYLRNQFMDTVIKWEPLFEADANMLTLIGDGAIKLNQAIPGFMDANVIRDLTGVKGADKPISVPTEVTTDG
;
A
#
# COMPACT_ATOMS: atom_id res chain seq x y z
N MET A 1 9.34 -29.52 -19.60
CA MET A 1 9.30 -28.06 -19.81
C MET A 1 10.54 -27.47 -19.14
N ASN A 2 11.36 -26.72 -19.88
CA ASN A 2 12.46 -26.00 -19.25
C ASN A 2 11.86 -24.85 -18.43
N TYR A 3 12.09 -24.86 -17.11
CA TYR A 3 11.67 -23.83 -16.18
C TYR A 3 12.72 -22.71 -16.07
N MET A 4 13.42 -22.40 -17.16
CA MET A 4 14.51 -21.45 -17.26
C MET A 4 14.46 -20.70 -18.60
N GLY A 5 15.10 -19.54 -18.65
CA GLY A 5 15.26 -18.71 -19.83
C GLY A 5 14.12 -17.71 -20.08
N MET A 6 14.37 -16.75 -20.97
CA MET A 6 13.51 -15.62 -21.26
C MET A 6 12.06 -16.03 -21.57
N GLY A 7 11.85 -17.03 -22.45
CA GLY A 7 10.50 -17.45 -22.83
C GLY A 7 9.68 -18.08 -21.70
N TYR A 8 10.34 -18.68 -20.70
CA TYR A 8 9.67 -19.10 -19.47
C TYR A 8 9.27 -17.91 -18.61
N LEU A 9 10.16 -16.93 -18.45
CA LEU A 9 9.92 -15.75 -17.63
C LEU A 9 8.82 -14.86 -18.23
N GLN A 10 8.76 -14.68 -19.54
CA GLN A 10 7.67 -13.96 -20.21
C GLN A 10 6.30 -14.60 -19.93
N ARG A 11 6.21 -15.95 -20.05
CA ARG A 11 4.96 -16.68 -19.71
C ARG A 11 4.63 -16.55 -18.22
N LYS A 12 5.62 -16.62 -17.35
CA LYS A 12 5.45 -16.43 -15.91
C LYS A 12 4.91 -15.04 -15.60
N LEU A 13 5.48 -14.01 -16.19
CA LEU A 13 5.00 -12.64 -16.02
C LEU A 13 3.54 -12.48 -16.46
N ALA A 14 3.19 -13.00 -17.63
CA ALA A 14 1.82 -12.94 -18.17
C ALA A 14 0.78 -13.57 -17.22
N LEU A 15 1.13 -14.68 -16.55
CA LEU A 15 0.25 -15.33 -15.57
C LEU A 15 -0.04 -14.45 -14.33
N PHE A 16 0.94 -13.67 -13.88
CA PHE A 16 0.79 -12.86 -12.65
C PHE A 16 0.35 -11.43 -12.92
N LYS A 17 0.62 -10.89 -14.12
CA LYS A 17 0.34 -9.50 -14.51
C LYS A 17 -1.10 -9.10 -14.16
N THR A 18 -2.09 -9.85 -14.61
CA THR A 18 -3.51 -9.53 -14.37
C THR A 18 -3.83 -9.38 -12.87
N GLY A 19 -3.21 -10.19 -12.02
CA GLY A 19 -3.39 -10.12 -10.56
C GLY A 19 -2.74 -8.89 -9.95
N VAL A 20 -1.60 -8.46 -10.48
CA VAL A 20 -0.89 -7.24 -10.07
C VAL A 20 -1.68 -6.00 -10.52
N ASP A 21 -2.06 -5.92 -11.81
CA ASP A 21 -2.84 -4.82 -12.38
C ASP A 21 -4.17 -4.62 -11.63
N LYS A 22 -4.80 -5.74 -11.24
CA LYS A 22 -6.02 -5.69 -10.43
C LYS A 22 -5.79 -4.99 -9.09
N ARG A 23 -4.67 -5.26 -8.39
CA ARG A 23 -4.34 -4.62 -7.11
C ARG A 23 -4.05 -3.14 -7.27
N TYR A 24 -3.32 -2.76 -8.32
CA TYR A 24 -3.09 -1.34 -8.64
C TYR A 24 -4.40 -0.60 -8.94
N ARG A 25 -5.35 -1.21 -9.66
CA ARG A 25 -6.69 -0.62 -9.86
C ARG A 25 -7.45 -0.43 -8.56
N TYR A 26 -7.41 -1.41 -7.65
CA TYR A 26 -8.02 -1.25 -6.32
C TYR A 26 -7.34 -0.17 -5.49
N TYR A 27 -6.02 -0.06 -5.59
CA TYR A 27 -5.25 1.00 -4.95
C TYR A 27 -5.60 2.38 -5.53
N ALA A 28 -5.70 2.50 -6.85
CA ALA A 28 -6.10 3.73 -7.55
C ALA A 28 -7.60 4.04 -7.46
N MET A 29 -8.39 3.26 -6.73
CA MET A 29 -9.86 3.40 -6.62
C MET A 29 -10.59 3.28 -7.97
N ASP A 30 -9.93 2.74 -9.00
CA ASP A 30 -10.49 2.47 -10.33
C ASP A 30 -10.95 1.01 -10.46
N ASP A 31 -11.66 0.52 -9.47
CA ASP A 31 -12.25 -0.82 -9.47
C ASP A 31 -13.53 -0.85 -10.33
N ARG A 32 -13.37 -0.86 -11.66
CA ARG A 32 -14.46 -1.02 -12.64
C ARG A 32 -14.96 -2.45 -12.68
N ASP A 33 -15.30 -3.01 -11.54
CA ASP A 33 -15.91 -4.32 -11.49
C ASP A 33 -17.37 -4.25 -12.00
N ASN A 34 -17.61 -4.78 -13.20
CA ASN A 34 -18.94 -4.97 -13.81
C ASN A 34 -19.77 -5.99 -13.00
N THR A 35 -20.09 -5.69 -11.76
CA THR A 35 -21.07 -6.47 -11.00
C THR A 35 -22.46 -6.08 -11.46
N ARG A 36 -23.02 -6.86 -12.36
CA ARG A 36 -24.42 -6.73 -12.74
C ARG A 36 -25.30 -6.87 -11.50
N SER A 37 -26.14 -5.88 -11.24
CA SER A 37 -27.21 -5.99 -10.24
C SER A 37 -28.41 -6.66 -10.91
N ILE A 38 -29.02 -7.64 -10.23
CA ILE A 38 -30.24 -8.30 -10.73
C ILE A 38 -31.44 -7.34 -10.69
N VAL A 39 -31.39 -6.34 -9.81
CA VAL A 39 -32.55 -5.47 -9.50
C VAL A 39 -32.34 -4.05 -10.03
N MET A 40 -31.12 -3.56 -10.13
CA MET A 40 -30.81 -2.19 -10.53
C MET A 40 -30.35 -2.14 -11.99
N PRO A 41 -31.03 -1.40 -12.87
CA PRO A 41 -30.58 -1.17 -14.25
C PRO A 41 -29.19 -0.51 -14.29
N ASP A 42 -28.38 -0.87 -15.28
CA ASP A 42 -27.01 -0.34 -15.42
C ASP A 42 -26.98 1.19 -15.56
N SER A 43 -27.98 1.79 -16.23
CA SER A 43 -28.12 3.26 -16.39
C SER A 43 -28.30 3.97 -15.04
N VAL A 44 -29.08 3.40 -14.13
CA VAL A 44 -29.29 3.96 -12.77
C VAL A 44 -28.00 3.81 -11.95
N ARG A 45 -27.33 2.68 -12.08
CA ARG A 45 -26.10 2.40 -11.36
C ARG A 45 -24.95 3.32 -11.75
N GLU A 46 -24.85 3.70 -13.04
CA GLU A 46 -23.83 4.65 -13.50
C GLU A 46 -24.01 6.05 -12.90
N MET A 47 -25.26 6.45 -12.62
CA MET A 47 -25.57 7.75 -11.98
C MET A 47 -25.14 7.81 -10.51
N TYR A 48 -25.15 6.67 -9.79
CA TYR A 48 -24.88 6.56 -8.35
C TYR A 48 -23.61 5.76 -8.05
N ARG A 49 -22.58 5.96 -8.86
CA ARG A 49 -21.31 5.25 -8.71
C ARG A 49 -20.55 5.75 -7.48
N SER A 50 -20.45 4.90 -6.46
CA SER A 50 -19.69 5.20 -5.25
C SER A 50 -18.22 4.81 -5.37
N VAL A 51 -17.34 5.52 -4.65
CA VAL A 51 -15.91 5.23 -4.53
C VAL A 51 -15.57 5.04 -3.06
N ILE A 52 -14.77 4.03 -2.75
CA ILE A 52 -14.29 3.74 -1.40
C ILE A 52 -12.78 3.50 -1.45
N GLU A 53 -12.04 4.13 -0.53
CA GLU A 53 -10.56 4.14 -0.50
C GLU A 53 -9.92 3.17 0.51
N TRP A 54 -10.65 2.19 1.05
CA TRP A 54 -10.15 1.35 2.15
C TRP A 54 -8.88 0.57 1.79
N THR A 55 -8.76 0.09 0.55
CA THR A 55 -7.55 -0.62 0.09
C THR A 55 -6.35 0.31 0.00
N THR A 56 -6.54 1.55 -0.45
CA THR A 56 -5.52 2.61 -0.47
C THR A 56 -5.10 2.93 0.96
N LYS A 57 -6.06 3.24 1.83
CA LYS A 57 -5.81 3.48 3.25
C LYS A 57 -5.09 2.31 3.93
N GLY A 58 -5.45 1.07 3.57
CA GLY A 58 -4.81 -0.14 4.06
C GLY A 58 -3.33 -0.25 3.70
N VAL A 59 -2.92 0.23 2.53
CA VAL A 59 -1.53 0.29 2.09
C VAL A 59 -0.81 1.46 2.74
N ASP A 60 -1.34 2.68 2.59
CA ASP A 60 -0.68 3.92 2.98
C ASP A 60 -0.46 4.00 4.49
N SER A 61 -1.45 3.56 5.30
CA SER A 61 -1.29 3.48 6.76
C SER A 61 -0.08 2.68 7.23
N LEU A 62 0.39 1.74 6.42
CA LEU A 62 1.59 0.96 6.71
C LEU A 62 2.82 1.57 6.02
N ALA A 63 2.71 1.99 4.75
CA ALA A 63 3.79 2.57 3.97
C ALA A 63 4.37 3.80 4.66
N ASP A 64 3.51 4.76 5.05
CA ASP A 64 3.88 6.03 5.70
C ASP A 64 4.63 5.86 7.04
N ARG A 65 4.56 4.65 7.64
CA ARG A 65 5.25 4.34 8.89
C ARG A 65 6.57 3.60 8.70
N ILE A 66 6.88 3.14 7.48
CA ILE A 66 8.11 2.40 7.19
C ILE A 66 9.12 3.36 6.56
N ILE A 67 9.76 4.15 7.39
CA ILE A 67 10.72 5.17 6.97
C ILE A 67 12.14 4.64 7.16
N PHE A 68 12.91 4.62 6.07
CA PHE A 68 14.33 4.25 6.11
C PHE A 68 15.12 5.32 6.87
N ARG A 69 16.07 4.90 7.72
CA ARG A 69 16.91 5.82 8.48
C ARG A 69 18.36 5.81 7.99
N GLU A 70 19.00 4.67 8.07
CA GLU A 70 20.43 4.54 7.75
C GLU A 70 20.87 3.09 7.51
N PHE A 71 21.99 2.92 6.83
CA PHE A 71 22.79 1.71 6.89
C PHE A 71 23.78 1.84 8.07
N ALA A 72 23.64 1.01 9.09
CA ALA A 72 24.60 0.94 10.18
C ALA A 72 25.71 -0.06 9.81
N ASN A 73 26.95 0.23 10.19
CA ASN A 73 28.15 -0.54 9.85
C ASN A 73 28.31 -0.70 8.33
N ASP A 74 28.21 0.40 7.60
CA ASP A 74 28.31 0.46 6.14
C ASP A 74 29.79 0.56 5.69
N ASP A 75 30.56 -0.50 5.90
CA ASP A 75 31.99 -0.55 5.58
C ASP A 75 32.27 -0.44 4.06
N PHE A 76 31.26 -0.71 3.24
CA PHE A 76 31.34 -0.62 1.78
C PHE A 76 30.83 0.72 1.22
N ASN A 77 30.42 1.68 2.06
CA ASN A 77 29.86 2.96 1.64
C ASN A 77 28.69 2.80 0.64
N ALA A 78 27.83 1.81 0.84
CA ALA A 78 26.66 1.58 0.01
C ALA A 78 25.71 2.79 0.02
N TRP A 79 25.64 3.51 1.14
CA TRP A 79 24.80 4.69 1.30
C TRP A 79 25.07 5.79 0.26
N GLU A 80 26.30 5.91 -0.23
CA GLU A 80 26.63 6.89 -1.28
C GLU A 80 25.90 6.61 -2.59
N ILE A 81 25.72 5.33 -2.94
CA ILE A 81 24.96 4.94 -4.13
C ILE A 81 23.49 5.36 -3.99
N PHE A 82 22.90 5.12 -2.80
CA PHE A 82 21.51 5.52 -2.56
C PHE A 82 21.34 7.04 -2.55
N LYS A 83 22.27 7.79 -1.98
CA LYS A 83 22.24 9.27 -2.05
C LYS A 83 22.21 9.80 -3.47
N ALA A 84 22.92 9.18 -4.39
CA ALA A 84 22.92 9.56 -5.80
C ALA A 84 21.60 9.24 -6.54
N ASN A 85 20.71 8.46 -5.92
CA ASN A 85 19.45 7.97 -6.51
C ASN A 85 18.20 8.49 -5.81
N ASN A 86 18.19 9.71 -5.25
CA ASN A 86 17.05 10.29 -4.51
C ASN A 86 16.47 9.33 -3.46
N PRO A 87 17.19 9.07 -2.36
CA PRO A 87 16.89 7.97 -1.46
C PRO A 87 15.45 8.00 -0.91
N ASP A 88 14.93 9.16 -0.52
CA ASP A 88 13.60 9.26 0.08
C ASP A 88 12.53 8.76 -0.91
N ILE A 89 12.54 9.29 -2.15
CA ILE A 89 11.59 8.86 -3.18
C ILE A 89 11.82 7.40 -3.57
N PHE A 90 13.08 6.97 -3.62
CA PHE A 90 13.42 5.59 -3.97
C PHE A 90 12.85 4.59 -2.96
N PHE A 91 13.11 4.79 -1.66
CA PHE A 91 12.61 3.88 -0.61
C PHE A 91 11.09 3.86 -0.56
N ASP A 92 10.44 5.03 -0.59
CA ASP A 92 8.98 5.14 -0.58
C ASP A 92 8.34 4.42 -1.79
N THR A 93 8.86 4.65 -2.99
CA THR A 93 8.38 4.00 -4.21
C THR A 93 8.50 2.48 -4.13
N VAL A 94 9.64 1.97 -3.66
CA VAL A 94 9.89 0.52 -3.51
C VAL A 94 8.94 -0.09 -2.49
N ILE A 95 8.82 0.53 -1.30
CA ILE A 95 8.00 0.04 -0.20
C ILE A 95 6.52 0.01 -0.63
N GLN A 96 6.02 1.11 -1.18
CA GLN A 96 4.64 1.23 -1.63
C GLN A 96 4.30 0.20 -2.72
N SER A 97 5.15 0.09 -3.75
CA SER A 97 4.96 -0.89 -4.83
C SER A 97 4.97 -2.33 -4.31
N ALA A 98 5.87 -2.67 -3.39
CA ALA A 98 5.92 -3.99 -2.80
C ALA A 98 4.72 -4.29 -1.89
N LEU A 99 4.17 -3.31 -1.21
CA LEU A 99 2.94 -3.46 -0.41
C LEU A 99 1.72 -3.68 -1.31
N ILE A 100 1.61 -2.97 -2.44
CA ILE A 100 0.51 -3.11 -3.40
C ILE A 100 0.60 -4.46 -4.12
N ALA A 101 1.75 -4.77 -4.73
CA ALA A 101 1.89 -5.89 -5.65
C ALA A 101 2.35 -7.20 -5.01
N SER A 102 2.93 -7.21 -3.84
CA SER A 102 3.66 -8.21 -3.07
C SER A 102 5.18 -8.11 -3.20
N CYS A 103 5.69 -7.66 -4.33
CA CYS A 103 7.08 -7.36 -4.58
C CYS A 103 7.19 -6.26 -5.64
N CYS A 104 8.35 -5.65 -5.71
CA CYS A 104 8.82 -4.88 -6.85
C CYS A 104 10.26 -5.28 -7.14
N PHE A 105 10.81 -4.74 -8.20
CA PHE A 105 12.17 -5.04 -8.62
C PHE A 105 12.97 -3.76 -8.74
N VAL A 106 14.22 -3.80 -8.34
CA VAL A 106 15.18 -2.73 -8.54
C VAL A 106 16.16 -3.17 -9.62
N TYR A 107 16.14 -2.46 -10.74
CA TYR A 107 17.11 -2.61 -11.79
C TYR A 107 18.29 -1.70 -11.51
N ILE A 108 19.50 -2.28 -11.44
CA ILE A 108 20.75 -1.58 -11.15
C ILE A 108 21.49 -1.42 -12.46
N MET A 109 21.71 -0.18 -12.88
CA MET A 109 22.40 0.17 -14.11
C MET A 109 23.82 0.64 -13.81
N PRO A 110 24.81 0.28 -14.66
CA PRO A 110 26.14 0.88 -14.53
C PRO A 110 26.05 2.39 -14.69
N GLY A 111 26.84 3.10 -13.90
CA GLY A 111 27.03 4.54 -14.09
C GLY A 111 27.83 4.84 -15.35
N ASN A 112 27.90 6.12 -15.73
CA ASN A 112 28.88 6.57 -16.72
C ASN A 112 30.27 6.57 -16.06
N GLU A 113 31.36 6.66 -16.84
CA GLU A 113 32.76 6.42 -16.44
C GLU A 113 33.23 6.99 -15.08
N ASP A 114 32.59 8.01 -14.53
CA ASP A 114 32.89 8.58 -13.22
C ASP A 114 31.67 8.65 -12.30
N SER A 115 30.60 7.90 -12.57
CA SER A 115 29.34 7.99 -11.84
C SER A 115 28.96 6.69 -11.11
N LEU A 116 28.31 6.86 -9.96
CA LEU A 116 27.78 5.76 -9.17
C LEU A 116 26.65 5.02 -9.93
N PRO A 117 26.41 3.73 -9.63
CA PRO A 117 25.31 2.97 -10.20
C PRO A 117 23.96 3.68 -10.05
N LYS A 118 23.14 3.63 -11.10
CA LYS A 118 21.79 4.15 -11.09
C LYS A 118 20.79 3.05 -10.77
N MET A 119 19.72 3.41 -10.09
CA MET A 119 18.68 2.45 -9.68
C MET A 119 17.33 2.88 -10.21
N GLN A 120 16.64 1.95 -10.89
CA GLN A 120 15.28 2.13 -11.38
C GLN A 120 14.36 1.14 -10.70
N VAL A 121 13.24 1.62 -10.16
CA VAL A 121 12.19 0.77 -9.59
C VAL A 121 11.26 0.28 -10.70
N ILE A 122 11.06 -1.03 -10.77
CA ILE A 122 10.19 -1.68 -11.76
C ILE A 122 9.08 -2.42 -11.01
N GLU A 123 7.84 -2.14 -11.38
CA GLU A 123 6.68 -2.80 -10.79
C GLU A 123 6.59 -4.29 -11.17
N ALA A 124 5.92 -5.10 -10.34
CA ALA A 124 5.79 -6.53 -10.55
C ALA A 124 4.93 -6.93 -11.77
N SER A 125 4.23 -6.02 -12.41
CA SER A 125 3.52 -6.26 -13.68
C SER A 125 4.46 -6.22 -14.88
N LYS A 126 5.67 -5.65 -14.71
CA LYS A 126 6.68 -5.47 -15.77
C LYS A 126 7.95 -6.29 -15.56
N ALA A 127 8.13 -6.92 -14.38
CA ALA A 127 9.32 -7.72 -14.09
C ALA A 127 9.00 -9.02 -13.37
N THR A 128 9.86 -10.01 -13.56
CA THR A 128 9.82 -11.30 -12.86
C THR A 128 11.20 -11.97 -12.87
N GLY A 129 11.35 -13.08 -12.15
CA GLY A 129 12.60 -13.84 -12.16
C GLY A 129 12.46 -15.21 -11.53
N ILE A 130 13.55 -15.95 -11.48
CA ILE A 130 13.73 -17.19 -10.73
C ILE A 130 14.51 -16.83 -9.47
N LEU A 131 13.91 -17.09 -8.31
CA LEU A 131 14.46 -16.73 -7.02
C LEU A 131 15.32 -17.88 -6.49
N ASP A 132 16.52 -17.57 -6.00
CA ASP A 132 17.27 -18.47 -5.14
C ASP A 132 16.60 -18.49 -3.74
N PRO A 133 16.14 -19.65 -3.28
CA PRO A 133 15.42 -19.74 -2.00
C PRO A 133 16.28 -19.44 -0.77
N THR A 134 17.61 -19.41 -0.91
CA THR A 134 18.53 -19.18 0.20
C THR A 134 18.89 -17.70 0.33
N THR A 135 19.29 -17.07 -0.76
CA THR A 135 19.77 -15.69 -0.77
C THR A 135 18.68 -14.66 -1.06
N PHE A 136 17.56 -15.10 -1.63
CA PHE A 136 16.50 -14.23 -2.17
C PHE A 136 16.98 -13.27 -3.26
N LEU A 137 18.13 -13.56 -3.88
CA LEU A 137 18.57 -12.97 -5.15
C LEU A 137 17.95 -13.75 -6.32
N LEU A 138 17.91 -13.14 -7.49
CA LEU A 138 17.51 -13.85 -8.70
C LEU A 138 18.68 -14.68 -9.24
N THR A 139 18.38 -15.85 -9.79
CA THR A 139 19.29 -16.60 -10.66
C THR A 139 19.13 -16.17 -12.11
N GLU A 140 17.91 -15.84 -12.51
CA GLU A 140 17.55 -15.26 -13.80
C GLU A 140 16.46 -14.22 -13.59
N GLY A 141 16.52 -13.11 -14.33
CA GLY A 141 15.53 -12.05 -14.30
C GLY A 141 15.04 -11.67 -15.70
N TYR A 142 13.85 -11.13 -15.76
CA TYR A 142 13.28 -10.55 -16.97
C TYR A 142 12.49 -9.31 -16.60
N ALA A 143 12.67 -8.24 -17.37
CA ALA A 143 11.90 -7.02 -17.20
C ALA A 143 11.58 -6.34 -18.53
N VAL A 144 10.44 -5.67 -18.57
CA VAL A 144 10.09 -4.68 -19.59
C VAL A 144 10.58 -3.34 -19.06
N LEU A 145 11.62 -2.79 -19.69
CA LEU A 145 12.27 -1.54 -19.27
C LEU A 145 11.53 -0.32 -19.83
N GLU A 146 11.09 -0.41 -21.09
CA GLU A 146 10.36 0.66 -21.75
C GLU A 146 9.12 0.12 -22.46
N SER A 147 8.10 0.95 -22.55
CA SER A 147 6.85 0.65 -23.25
C SER A 147 6.38 1.88 -24.05
N ASP A 148 5.66 1.66 -25.14
CA ASP A 148 5.00 2.70 -25.90
C ASP A 148 3.74 3.24 -25.18
N SER A 149 3.06 4.24 -25.77
CA SER A 149 1.84 4.82 -25.23
C SER A 149 0.66 3.84 -25.11
N ASN A 150 0.75 2.67 -25.76
CA ASN A 150 -0.24 1.60 -25.72
C ASN A 150 0.19 0.46 -24.77
N GLU A 151 1.19 0.69 -23.90
CA GLU A 151 1.79 -0.28 -22.99
C GLU A 151 2.46 -1.50 -23.68
N ASN A 152 2.72 -1.44 -24.99
CA ASN A 152 3.48 -2.50 -25.65
C ASN A 152 4.98 -2.34 -25.34
N PRO A 153 5.69 -3.42 -25.03
CA PRO A 153 7.12 -3.38 -24.76
C PRO A 153 7.91 -2.83 -25.96
N THR A 154 8.76 -1.84 -25.72
CA THR A 154 9.72 -1.28 -26.69
C THR A 154 11.14 -1.68 -26.37
N LEU A 155 11.47 -1.91 -25.09
CA LEU A 155 12.74 -2.44 -24.64
C LEU A 155 12.50 -3.49 -23.55
N GLU A 156 12.93 -4.71 -23.80
CA GLU A 156 12.90 -5.83 -22.86
C GLU A 156 14.33 -6.19 -22.45
N ALA A 157 14.52 -6.68 -21.23
CA ALA A 157 15.81 -7.16 -20.76
C ALA A 157 15.73 -8.52 -20.10
N TYR A 158 16.72 -9.34 -20.34
CA TYR A 158 16.93 -10.63 -19.71
C TYR A 158 18.25 -10.63 -18.95
N PHE A 159 18.18 -10.90 -17.65
CA PHE A 159 19.27 -10.76 -16.71
C PHE A 159 19.78 -12.13 -16.26
N THR A 160 21.07 -12.34 -16.39
CA THR A 160 21.79 -13.49 -15.83
C THR A 160 22.93 -13.02 -14.94
N GLY A 161 23.58 -13.91 -14.22
CA GLY A 161 24.75 -13.57 -13.41
C GLY A 161 25.96 -13.11 -14.23
N GLU A 162 26.05 -13.48 -15.49
CA GLU A 162 27.19 -13.19 -16.38
C GLU A 162 26.92 -12.02 -17.33
N LYS A 163 25.67 -11.90 -17.81
CA LYS A 163 25.30 -10.93 -18.84
C LYS A 163 23.89 -10.40 -18.65
N THR A 164 23.66 -9.18 -19.11
CA THR A 164 22.32 -8.62 -19.34
C THR A 164 22.11 -8.48 -20.84
N TRP A 165 21.04 -9.12 -21.35
CA TRP A 165 20.63 -9.08 -22.73
C TRP A 165 19.52 -8.08 -22.91
N TYR A 166 19.64 -7.20 -23.92
CA TYR A 166 18.63 -6.19 -24.25
C TYR A 166 18.00 -6.51 -25.60
N TYR A 167 16.70 -6.42 -25.67
CA TYR A 167 15.87 -6.72 -26.84
C TYR A 167 15.03 -5.48 -27.20
N PRO A 168 15.64 -4.47 -27.87
CA PRO A 168 14.86 -3.36 -28.40
C PRO A 168 13.99 -3.82 -29.58
N LYS A 169 12.78 -3.24 -29.70
CA LYS A 169 11.76 -3.67 -30.67
C LYS A 169 12.23 -3.50 -32.13
N ASP A 170 12.92 -2.39 -32.41
CA ASP A 170 13.27 -1.98 -33.77
C ASP A 170 14.76 -2.13 -34.09
N GLU A 171 15.57 -2.67 -33.17
CA GLU A 171 17.01 -2.82 -33.29
C GLU A 171 17.44 -4.27 -33.03
N LYS A 172 18.71 -4.56 -33.34
CA LYS A 172 19.27 -5.88 -33.05
C LYS A 172 19.51 -6.06 -31.55
N PRO A 173 19.20 -7.24 -30.98
CA PRO A 173 19.55 -7.55 -29.60
C PRO A 173 21.06 -7.39 -29.34
N TYR A 174 21.40 -6.87 -28.16
CA TYR A 174 22.76 -6.73 -27.70
C TYR A 174 22.89 -7.18 -26.26
N SER A 175 24.10 -7.41 -25.79
CA SER A 175 24.35 -7.79 -24.40
C SER A 175 25.50 -6.99 -23.80
N ILE A 176 25.42 -6.78 -22.49
CA ILE A 176 26.47 -6.17 -21.67
C ILE A 176 26.92 -7.22 -20.66
N ASP A 177 28.24 -7.37 -20.52
CA ASP A 177 28.84 -8.27 -19.54
C ASP A 177 28.57 -7.75 -18.11
N ASN A 178 28.41 -8.67 -17.20
CA ASN A 178 28.08 -8.39 -15.81
C ASN A 178 29.19 -8.94 -14.90
N SER A 179 29.91 -8.05 -14.21
CA SER A 179 31.01 -8.39 -13.30
C SER A 179 30.54 -8.82 -11.91
N THR A 180 29.25 -8.64 -11.55
CA THR A 180 28.77 -8.84 -10.19
C THR A 180 28.54 -10.32 -9.82
N GLY A 181 28.43 -11.19 -10.82
CA GLY A 181 28.05 -12.60 -10.62
C GLY A 181 26.57 -12.82 -10.30
N HIS A 182 25.76 -11.77 -10.22
CA HIS A 182 24.33 -11.80 -9.95
C HIS A 182 23.54 -10.99 -10.97
N PRO A 183 22.29 -11.37 -11.32
CA PRO A 183 21.43 -10.55 -12.15
C PRO A 183 21.28 -9.12 -11.58
N LEU A 184 21.43 -8.12 -12.45
CA LEU A 184 21.29 -6.70 -12.09
C LEU A 184 19.83 -6.28 -11.83
N LEU A 185 18.97 -7.23 -11.59
CA LEU A 185 17.57 -7.07 -11.23
C LEU A 185 17.34 -7.71 -9.85
N VAL A 186 17.08 -6.90 -8.84
CA VAL A 186 16.96 -7.36 -7.44
C VAL A 186 15.54 -7.22 -6.95
N PRO A 187 14.89 -8.29 -6.47
CA PRO A 187 13.53 -8.22 -5.94
C PRO A 187 13.50 -7.69 -4.50
N VAL A 188 12.59 -6.77 -4.21
CA VAL A 188 12.23 -6.36 -2.87
C VAL A 188 10.83 -6.89 -2.56
N ILE A 189 10.72 -7.72 -1.52
CA ILE A 189 9.57 -8.59 -1.32
C ILE A 189 8.90 -8.30 0.03
N HIS A 190 7.57 -8.16 0.01
CA HIS A 190 6.75 -8.02 1.20
C HIS A 190 6.20 -9.36 1.67
N ARG A 191 6.52 -9.78 2.91
CA ARG A 191 6.00 -10.99 3.58
C ARG A 191 6.15 -12.27 2.75
N PRO A 192 7.37 -12.67 2.36
CA PRO A 192 7.59 -13.96 1.72
C PRO A 192 7.28 -15.11 2.67
N ASP A 193 6.87 -16.26 2.11
CA ASP A 193 6.74 -17.54 2.79
C ASP A 193 7.20 -18.69 1.87
N ALA A 194 7.33 -19.91 2.42
CA ALA A 194 7.82 -21.07 1.69
C ALA A 194 6.98 -21.44 0.46
N VAL A 195 5.67 -21.13 0.47
CA VAL A 195 4.75 -21.39 -0.66
C VAL A 195 4.73 -20.23 -1.64
N ARG A 196 4.97 -19.01 -1.16
CA ARG A 196 4.90 -17.76 -1.91
C ARG A 196 6.20 -16.98 -1.76
N PRO A 197 7.27 -17.38 -2.41
CA PRO A 197 8.58 -16.75 -2.26
C PRO A 197 8.59 -15.28 -2.71
N PHE A 198 7.73 -14.89 -3.68
CA PHE A 198 7.50 -13.49 -4.07
C PHE A 198 6.50 -12.74 -3.17
N GLY A 199 6.20 -13.31 -2.01
CA GLY A 199 5.48 -12.62 -0.95
C GLY A 199 3.97 -12.51 -1.14
N ARG A 200 3.39 -11.60 -0.36
CA ARG A 200 1.94 -11.33 -0.33
C ARG A 200 1.67 -9.84 -0.35
N SER A 201 0.73 -9.43 -1.17
CA SER A 201 0.21 -8.07 -1.19
C SER A 201 -0.51 -7.71 0.11
N ARG A 202 -0.47 -6.45 0.47
CA ARG A 202 -1.29 -5.86 1.51
C ARG A 202 -2.77 -5.81 1.08
N ILE A 203 -3.03 -5.63 -0.22
CA ILE A 203 -4.36 -5.69 -0.82
C ILE A 203 -4.76 -7.15 -0.97
N THR A 204 -5.42 -7.69 0.04
CA THR A 204 -5.83 -9.10 0.09
C THR A 204 -7.12 -9.36 -0.70
N GLN A 205 -7.36 -10.62 -1.08
CA GLN A 205 -8.61 -11.03 -1.70
C GLN A 205 -9.83 -10.68 -0.83
N ALA A 206 -9.73 -10.88 0.49
CA ALA A 206 -10.78 -10.54 1.43
C ALA A 206 -11.01 -9.01 1.49
N GLY A 207 -9.92 -8.22 1.56
CA GLY A 207 -10.02 -6.75 1.54
C GLY A 207 -10.72 -6.23 0.29
N MET A 208 -10.35 -6.72 -0.89
CA MET A 208 -11.02 -6.37 -2.15
C MET A 208 -12.51 -6.75 -2.12
N TYR A 209 -12.84 -7.93 -1.56
CA TYR A 209 -14.24 -8.35 -1.44
C TYR A 209 -15.04 -7.43 -0.51
N HIS A 210 -14.50 -7.08 0.66
CA HIS A 210 -15.20 -6.22 1.62
C HIS A 210 -15.38 -4.81 1.08
N GLN A 211 -14.37 -4.23 0.43
CA GLN A 211 -14.50 -2.94 -0.24
C GLN A 211 -15.57 -2.95 -1.33
N LYS A 212 -15.59 -3.99 -2.17
CA LYS A 212 -16.60 -4.14 -3.21
C LYS A 212 -18.02 -4.31 -2.64
N ALA A 213 -18.16 -5.05 -1.55
CA ALA A 213 -19.45 -5.23 -0.88
C ALA A 213 -19.94 -3.93 -0.23
N ALA A 214 -19.06 -3.20 0.43
CA ALA A 214 -19.33 -1.89 1.00
C ALA A 214 -19.75 -0.87 -0.08
N LYS A 215 -19.03 -0.81 -1.21
CA LYS A 215 -19.37 0.02 -2.36
C LYS A 215 -20.80 -0.24 -2.86
N ARG A 216 -21.15 -1.51 -3.05
CA ARG A 216 -22.54 -1.88 -3.45
C ARG A 216 -23.59 -1.47 -2.42
N THR A 217 -23.24 -1.53 -1.13
CA THR A 217 -24.15 -1.10 -0.06
C THR A 217 -24.35 0.41 -0.12
N LEU A 218 -23.30 1.18 -0.36
CA LEU A 218 -23.36 2.63 -0.50
C LEU A 218 -24.16 3.04 -1.75
N GLU A 219 -23.93 2.42 -2.91
CA GLU A 219 -24.71 2.65 -4.14
C GLU A 219 -26.21 2.41 -3.92
N ARG A 220 -26.58 1.34 -3.18
CA ARG A 220 -27.98 1.05 -2.84
C ARG A 220 -28.56 2.06 -1.86
N ALA A 221 -27.76 2.51 -0.90
CA ALA A 221 -28.17 3.54 0.04
C ALA A 221 -28.47 4.85 -0.67
N GLU A 222 -27.63 5.26 -1.62
CA GLU A 222 -27.82 6.48 -2.44
C GLU A 222 -29.12 6.43 -3.25
N VAL A 223 -29.37 5.32 -3.96
CA VAL A 223 -30.64 5.13 -4.69
C VAL A 223 -31.83 5.15 -3.74
N THR A 224 -31.71 4.52 -2.56
CA THR A 224 -32.81 4.54 -1.56
C THR A 224 -33.04 5.94 -1.01
N ALA A 225 -31.97 6.74 -0.85
CA ALA A 225 -32.05 8.11 -0.37
C ALA A 225 -32.88 9.01 -1.32
N GLU A 226 -32.77 8.79 -2.65
CA GLU A 226 -33.61 9.48 -3.64
C GLU A 226 -35.12 9.20 -3.41
N PHE A 227 -35.48 7.92 -3.28
CA PHE A 227 -36.86 7.54 -2.98
C PHE A 227 -37.32 7.99 -1.60
N TYR A 228 -36.42 8.09 -0.64
CA TYR A 228 -36.70 8.61 0.69
C TYR A 228 -37.02 10.12 0.66
N SER A 229 -36.25 10.87 -0.13
CA SER A 229 -36.36 12.31 -0.28
C SER A 229 -37.66 12.69 -1.05
N PHE A 230 -38.08 11.83 -1.97
CA PHE A 230 -39.26 12.02 -2.81
C PHE A 230 -40.22 10.82 -2.72
N PRO A 231 -40.93 10.64 -1.58
CA PRO A 231 -41.81 9.49 -1.38
C PRO A 231 -42.91 9.43 -2.43
N GLN A 232 -43.08 8.25 -3.03
CA GLN A 232 -44.14 8.04 -4.01
C GLN A 232 -45.49 8.11 -3.35
N LYS A 233 -46.39 8.92 -3.95
CA LYS A 233 -47.80 9.06 -3.54
C LYS A 233 -48.64 8.26 -4.51
N TYR A 234 -49.77 7.76 -4.03
CA TYR A 234 -50.77 7.09 -4.85
C TYR A 234 -52.17 7.62 -4.53
N VAL A 235 -53.00 7.60 -5.52
CA VAL A 235 -54.42 7.97 -5.42
C VAL A 235 -55.23 6.80 -5.94
N LEU A 236 -56.25 6.38 -5.16
CA LEU A 236 -57.18 5.32 -5.53
C LEU A 236 -58.57 5.93 -5.66
N GLY A 237 -59.37 5.47 -6.65
CA GLY A 237 -60.74 5.94 -6.86
C GLY A 237 -60.80 7.31 -7.54
N MET A 238 -59.90 7.60 -8.46
CA MET A 238 -60.02 8.78 -9.34
C MET A 238 -61.06 8.52 -10.42
N ASP A 239 -61.76 9.58 -10.81
CA ASP A 239 -62.66 9.60 -11.97
C ASP A 239 -61.87 9.18 -13.22
N PRO A 240 -62.38 8.21 -14.04
CA PRO A 240 -61.75 7.78 -15.28
C PRO A 240 -61.55 8.92 -16.28
N ASP A 241 -62.39 9.98 -16.24
CA ASP A 241 -62.33 11.13 -17.14
C ASP A 241 -61.52 12.31 -16.59
N ALA A 242 -60.89 12.17 -15.39
CA ALA A 242 -60.04 13.19 -14.80
C ALA A 242 -58.75 13.38 -15.61
N GLU A 243 -58.37 14.64 -15.84
CA GLU A 243 -57.10 14.95 -16.52
C GLU A 243 -55.89 14.33 -15.82
N PRO A 244 -54.95 13.69 -16.55
CA PRO A 244 -53.78 13.11 -15.97
C PRO A 244 -52.91 14.16 -15.28
N MET A 245 -52.66 14.00 -13.98
CA MET A 245 -51.82 14.89 -13.20
C MET A 245 -50.36 14.79 -13.70
N GLU A 246 -49.71 15.92 -13.92
CA GLU A 246 -48.30 15.94 -14.27
C GLU A 246 -47.44 15.26 -13.18
N LYS A 247 -46.69 14.23 -13.55
CA LYS A 247 -45.93 13.36 -12.62
C LYS A 247 -45.01 14.14 -11.67
N TRP A 248 -44.37 15.20 -12.15
CA TRP A 248 -43.48 16.00 -11.34
C TRP A 248 -44.18 16.85 -10.26
N ARG A 249 -45.43 17.36 -10.55
CA ARG A 249 -46.26 18.08 -9.56
C ARG A 249 -46.70 17.17 -8.44
N ALA A 250 -47.07 15.95 -8.74
CA ALA A 250 -47.43 14.95 -7.73
C ALA A 250 -46.28 14.58 -6.80
N THR A 251 -45.05 14.63 -7.30
CA THR A 251 -43.84 14.26 -6.54
C THR A 251 -43.38 15.39 -5.61
N VAL A 252 -43.41 16.64 -6.05
CA VAL A 252 -42.80 17.77 -5.33
C VAL A 252 -43.83 18.62 -4.58
N SER A 253 -45.13 18.63 -5.01
CA SER A 253 -46.15 19.44 -4.39
C SER A 253 -46.57 18.91 -3.02
N THR A 254 -46.57 19.76 -2.02
CA THR A 254 -47.04 19.47 -0.67
C THR A 254 -48.57 19.50 -0.57
N LEU A 255 -49.26 20.15 -1.53
CA LEU A 255 -50.72 20.25 -1.58
C LEU A 255 -51.25 19.67 -2.89
N LEU A 256 -52.00 18.58 -2.80
CA LEU A 256 -52.71 17.98 -3.93
C LEU A 256 -54.19 18.31 -3.79
N GLU A 257 -54.72 19.10 -4.75
CA GLU A 257 -56.17 19.31 -4.86
C GLU A 257 -56.72 18.19 -5.73
N ILE A 258 -57.65 17.40 -5.17
CA ILE A 258 -58.30 16.30 -5.86
C ILE A 258 -59.82 16.50 -5.71
N SER A 259 -60.52 16.56 -6.84
CA SER A 259 -61.98 16.67 -6.91
C SER A 259 -62.63 15.36 -6.47
N LYS A 260 -63.90 15.49 -6.07
CA LYS A 260 -64.82 14.33 -5.86
C LYS A 260 -65.17 13.73 -7.22
N ASP A 261 -65.50 12.43 -7.26
CA ASP A 261 -66.08 11.79 -8.41
C ASP A 261 -67.50 12.19 -8.64
N GLU A 262 -68.16 11.73 -9.72
CA GLU A 262 -69.55 12.04 -10.04
C GLU A 262 -70.56 11.54 -8.99
N ASP A 263 -70.17 10.46 -8.26
CA ASP A 263 -70.99 9.88 -7.19
C ASP A 263 -70.82 10.59 -5.82
N GLY A 264 -69.86 11.54 -5.77
CA GLY A 264 -69.56 12.32 -4.57
C GLY A 264 -68.55 11.66 -3.62
N ASP A 265 -67.99 10.55 -3.98
CA ASP A 265 -66.94 9.85 -3.22
C ASP A 265 -65.59 10.57 -3.33
N LYS A 266 -64.82 10.56 -2.24
CA LYS A 266 -63.51 11.16 -2.19
C LYS A 266 -62.44 10.13 -2.52
N PRO A 267 -61.53 10.41 -3.47
CA PRO A 267 -60.38 9.55 -3.71
C PRO A 267 -59.54 9.35 -2.45
N THR A 268 -59.06 8.15 -2.26
CA THR A 268 -58.14 7.84 -1.15
C THR A 268 -56.73 8.14 -1.57
N ILE A 269 -56.07 9.04 -0.83
CA ILE A 269 -54.68 9.41 -1.04
C ILE A 269 -53.82 8.64 -0.04
N GLY A 270 -52.75 8.04 -0.54
CA GLY A 270 -51.75 7.40 0.30
C GLY A 270 -50.35 7.73 -0.15
N GLN A 271 -49.41 7.44 0.72
CA GLN A 271 -47.97 7.55 0.45
C GLN A 271 -47.33 6.23 0.84
N PHE A 272 -46.44 5.74 0.01
CA PHE A 272 -45.63 4.58 0.39
C PHE A 272 -44.74 4.94 1.57
N THR A 273 -44.61 4.02 2.52
CA THR A 273 -43.74 4.20 3.68
C THR A 273 -42.31 4.28 3.22
N THR A 274 -41.57 5.25 3.73
CA THR A 274 -40.12 5.41 3.44
C THR A 274 -39.33 4.34 4.17
N ALA A 275 -38.36 3.76 3.49
CA ALA A 275 -37.43 2.78 4.09
C ALA A 275 -36.41 3.47 5.00
N SER A 276 -36.08 2.87 6.14
CA SER A 276 -35.01 3.37 7.01
C SER A 276 -33.64 3.24 6.35
N MET A 277 -32.78 4.24 6.52
CA MET A 277 -31.40 4.21 6.07
C MET A 277 -30.45 3.45 7.03
N ALA A 278 -30.89 3.20 8.27
CA ALA A 278 -30.09 2.56 9.32
C ALA A 278 -29.50 1.19 8.89
N PRO A 279 -30.22 0.27 8.24
CA PRO A 279 -29.68 -1.01 7.82
C PRO A 279 -28.49 -0.89 6.84
N PHE A 280 -28.46 0.16 6.00
CA PHE A 280 -27.32 0.39 5.09
C PHE A 280 -26.08 0.82 5.86
N MET A 281 -26.23 1.68 6.87
CA MET A 281 -25.15 2.11 7.75
C MET A 281 -24.60 0.94 8.57
N ASP A 282 -25.48 0.08 9.10
CA ASP A 282 -25.07 -1.12 9.83
C ASP A 282 -24.28 -2.10 8.94
N HIS A 283 -24.74 -2.33 7.71
CA HIS A 283 -24.02 -3.16 6.72
C HIS A 283 -22.67 -2.55 6.36
N LEU A 284 -22.59 -1.23 6.13
CA LEU A 284 -21.34 -0.54 5.81
C LEU A 284 -20.35 -0.68 6.97
N LYS A 285 -20.80 -0.45 8.20
CA LYS A 285 -20.00 -0.62 9.42
C LYS A 285 -19.52 -2.07 9.63
N MET A 286 -20.37 -3.06 9.31
CA MET A 286 -19.99 -4.47 9.34
C MET A 286 -18.84 -4.76 8.36
N TYR A 287 -18.92 -4.31 7.10
CA TYR A 287 -17.86 -4.52 6.13
C TYR A 287 -16.58 -3.76 6.50
N ALA A 288 -16.72 -2.55 7.08
CA ALA A 288 -15.59 -1.81 7.62
C ALA A 288 -14.88 -2.57 8.74
N SER A 289 -15.65 -3.16 9.68
CA SER A 289 -15.09 -4.00 10.76
C SER A 289 -14.31 -5.20 10.23
N LEU A 290 -14.86 -5.90 9.23
CA LEU A 290 -14.20 -7.06 8.60
C LEU A 290 -12.94 -6.64 7.85
N PHE A 291 -12.97 -5.51 7.15
CA PHE A 291 -11.80 -4.96 6.49
C PHE A 291 -10.72 -4.52 7.49
N ALA A 292 -11.10 -3.78 8.52
CA ALA A 292 -10.23 -3.31 9.60
C ALA A 292 -9.51 -4.48 10.28
N GLY A 293 -10.27 -5.51 10.70
CA GLY A 293 -9.72 -6.72 11.32
C GLY A 293 -8.73 -7.46 10.41
N GLY A 294 -9.01 -7.56 9.10
CA GLY A 294 -8.13 -8.21 8.12
C GLY A 294 -6.89 -7.39 7.76
N SER A 295 -6.95 -6.07 7.83
CA SER A 295 -5.85 -5.16 7.52
C SER A 295 -5.05 -4.71 8.75
N GLY A 296 -5.53 -4.98 9.97
CA GLY A 296 -4.92 -4.51 11.20
C GLY A 296 -5.11 -3.01 11.44
N LEU A 297 -6.13 -2.43 10.83
CA LEU A 297 -6.59 -1.07 11.06
C LEU A 297 -7.68 -1.04 12.13
N THR A 298 -8.04 0.15 12.58
CA THR A 298 -9.20 0.41 13.43
C THR A 298 -10.40 0.85 12.61
N LEU A 299 -11.58 0.88 13.21
CA LEU A 299 -12.75 1.47 12.56
C LEU A 299 -12.61 2.99 12.39
N ASP A 300 -11.92 3.64 13.33
CA ASP A 300 -11.61 5.07 13.27
C ASP A 300 -10.77 5.41 12.04
N ASP A 301 -9.79 4.54 11.68
CA ASP A 301 -8.98 4.69 10.47
C ASP A 301 -9.83 4.63 9.18
N LEU A 302 -11.00 4.00 9.23
CA LEU A 302 -11.92 3.83 8.10
C LEU A 302 -13.09 4.83 8.10
N GLY A 303 -13.05 5.85 8.97
CA GLY A 303 -14.05 6.90 9.04
C GLY A 303 -15.28 6.58 9.90
N PHE A 304 -15.20 5.61 10.80
CA PHE A 304 -16.24 5.27 11.78
C PHE A 304 -15.73 5.54 13.20
N PRO A 305 -15.66 6.81 13.63
CA PRO A 305 -15.15 7.16 14.94
C PRO A 305 -15.99 6.56 16.06
N SER A 306 -15.34 6.25 17.17
CA SER A 306 -16.00 5.84 18.41
C SER A 306 -16.62 7.04 19.10
N ASP A 307 -17.86 6.89 19.61
CA ASP A 307 -18.57 7.95 20.34
C ASP A 307 -17.88 8.35 21.66
N ASN A 308 -17.05 7.47 22.21
CA ASN A 308 -16.28 7.73 23.42
C ASN A 308 -14.80 7.91 23.07
N PRO A 309 -14.16 9.02 23.52
CA PRO A 309 -12.73 9.19 23.34
C PRO A 309 -11.98 8.07 24.11
N SER A 310 -11.20 7.30 23.37
CA SER A 310 -10.38 6.23 23.94
C SER A 310 -9.19 6.82 24.71
N SER A 311 -8.75 6.15 25.78
CA SER A 311 -7.50 6.54 26.43
C SER A 311 -6.31 6.34 25.49
N VAL A 312 -5.20 7.04 25.75
CA VAL A 312 -3.97 6.90 24.96
C VAL A 312 -3.49 5.46 24.90
N GLU A 313 -3.63 4.73 26.01
CA GLU A 313 -3.29 3.31 26.10
C GLU A 313 -4.20 2.43 25.23
N ALA A 314 -5.49 2.74 25.18
CA ALA A 314 -6.45 2.02 24.34
C ALA A 314 -6.16 2.26 22.86
N ILE A 315 -5.82 3.47 22.46
CA ILE A 315 -5.41 3.82 21.09
C ILE A 315 -4.13 3.06 20.72
N LYS A 316 -3.12 3.04 21.61
CA LYS A 316 -1.87 2.29 21.39
C LYS A 316 -2.15 0.78 21.24
N ALA A 317 -3.01 0.22 22.09
CA ALA A 317 -3.40 -1.19 22.02
C ALA A 317 -4.17 -1.53 20.72
N ALA A 318 -5.03 -0.64 20.25
CA ALA A 318 -5.77 -0.81 19.01
C ALA A 318 -4.84 -0.90 17.77
N HIS A 319 -3.71 -0.18 17.78
CA HIS A 319 -2.74 -0.20 16.68
C HIS A 319 -1.63 -1.25 16.82
N GLU A 320 -1.66 -2.14 17.82
CA GLU A 320 -0.61 -3.16 17.99
C GLU A 320 -0.51 -4.12 16.80
N ASN A 321 -1.63 -4.47 16.17
CA ASN A 321 -1.64 -5.31 14.97
C ASN A 321 -0.92 -4.63 13.79
N LEU A 322 -1.12 -3.32 13.61
CA LEU A 322 -0.44 -2.53 12.59
C LEU A 322 1.05 -2.42 12.89
N ARG A 323 1.42 -2.23 14.16
CA ARG A 323 2.81 -2.20 14.64
C ARG A 323 3.52 -3.54 14.37
N ALA A 324 2.89 -4.66 14.69
CA ALA A 324 3.44 -5.99 14.42
C ALA A 324 3.62 -6.23 12.90
N ALA A 325 2.66 -5.80 12.08
CA ALA A 325 2.75 -5.86 10.63
C ALA A 325 3.91 -5.01 10.10
N GLY A 326 4.10 -3.80 10.64
CA GLY A 326 5.19 -2.89 10.29
C GLY A 326 6.57 -3.48 10.60
N ARG A 327 6.77 -3.99 11.82
CA ARG A 327 8.03 -4.67 12.19
C ARG A 327 8.35 -5.85 11.29
N LYS A 328 7.34 -6.62 10.88
CA LYS A 328 7.53 -7.73 9.95
C LYS A 328 7.89 -7.23 8.55
N ALA A 329 7.28 -6.15 8.09
CA ALA A 329 7.57 -5.54 6.81
C ALA A 329 8.99 -4.93 6.78
N GLN A 330 9.39 -4.19 7.82
CA GLN A 330 10.75 -3.68 7.98
C GLN A 330 11.80 -4.79 7.86
N ARG A 331 11.61 -5.94 8.52
CA ARG A 331 12.53 -7.08 8.40
C ARG A 331 12.61 -7.65 6.99
N SER A 332 11.48 -7.76 6.30
CA SER A 332 11.44 -8.26 4.91
C SER A 332 12.14 -7.27 3.97
N PHE A 333 11.87 -5.98 4.12
CA PHE A 333 12.48 -4.93 3.31
C PHE A 333 13.97 -4.75 3.61
N SER A 334 14.41 -4.89 4.86
CA SER A 334 15.83 -4.89 5.20
C SER A 334 16.61 -5.92 4.40
N SER A 335 16.10 -7.15 4.29
CA SER A 335 16.74 -8.19 3.49
C SER A 335 16.79 -7.80 2.01
N GLY A 336 15.70 -7.25 1.45
CA GLY A 336 15.66 -6.81 0.05
C GLY A 336 16.64 -5.66 -0.24
N PHE A 337 16.62 -4.62 0.57
CA PHE A 337 17.52 -3.47 0.38
C PHE A 337 18.99 -3.80 0.62
N LEU A 338 19.32 -4.71 1.54
CA LEU A 338 20.68 -5.23 1.68
C LEU A 338 21.13 -5.99 0.43
N ASN A 339 20.22 -6.72 -0.24
CA ASN A 339 20.54 -7.36 -1.51
C ASN A 339 20.75 -6.33 -2.63
N VAL A 340 19.94 -5.24 -2.66
CA VAL A 340 20.14 -4.12 -3.60
C VAL A 340 21.50 -3.47 -3.36
N ALA A 341 21.82 -3.13 -2.10
CA ALA A 341 23.10 -2.53 -1.72
C ALA A 341 24.29 -3.43 -2.13
N TYR A 342 24.19 -4.72 -1.83
CA TYR A 342 25.23 -5.70 -2.17
C TYR A 342 25.50 -5.75 -3.68
N VAL A 343 24.47 -5.90 -4.51
CA VAL A 343 24.65 -5.97 -5.97
C VAL A 343 25.13 -4.63 -6.53
N ALA A 344 24.63 -3.50 -5.99
CA ALA A 344 25.06 -2.17 -6.41
C ALA A 344 26.53 -1.89 -6.09
N VAL A 345 27.02 -2.30 -4.92
CA VAL A 345 28.43 -2.19 -4.55
C VAL A 345 29.30 -3.10 -5.44
N CYS A 346 28.88 -4.35 -5.68
CA CYS A 346 29.59 -5.24 -6.60
C CYS A 346 29.72 -4.62 -8.01
N LEU A 347 28.67 -3.92 -8.48
CA LEU A 347 28.70 -3.27 -9.77
C LEU A 347 29.57 -2.02 -9.78
N ARG A 348 29.53 -1.19 -8.72
CA ARG A 348 30.37 0.00 -8.58
C ARG A 348 31.85 -0.33 -8.63
N ASP A 349 32.24 -1.37 -7.90
CA ASP A 349 33.63 -1.76 -7.72
C ASP A 349 34.11 -2.77 -8.80
N GLU A 350 33.21 -3.16 -9.72
CA GLU A 350 33.43 -4.20 -10.74
C GLU A 350 34.01 -5.50 -10.15
N PHE A 351 33.61 -5.81 -8.91
CA PHE A 351 34.15 -6.92 -8.16
C PHE A 351 33.07 -7.77 -7.51
N PRO A 352 33.03 -9.11 -7.69
CA PRO A 352 32.03 -10.00 -7.11
C PRO A 352 32.36 -10.30 -5.64
N TYR A 353 32.04 -9.39 -4.74
CA TYR A 353 32.20 -9.61 -3.31
C TYR A 353 31.41 -10.83 -2.83
N LEU A 354 31.84 -11.42 -1.73
CA LEU A 354 31.06 -12.48 -1.09
C LEU A 354 29.95 -11.88 -0.21
N ARG A 355 28.76 -12.45 -0.29
CA ARG A 355 27.59 -11.96 0.46
C ARG A 355 27.83 -11.93 1.99
N ASN A 356 28.68 -12.81 2.52
CA ASN A 356 29.01 -12.84 3.94
C ASN A 356 29.81 -11.62 4.42
N GLN A 357 30.47 -10.89 3.52
CA GLN A 357 31.20 -9.66 3.87
C GLN A 357 30.23 -8.50 4.24
N PHE A 358 28.96 -8.62 3.87
CA PHE A 358 27.91 -7.66 4.18
C PHE A 358 27.06 -8.05 5.41
N MET A 359 27.50 -9.05 6.20
CA MET A 359 26.71 -9.54 7.35
C MET A 359 26.58 -8.51 8.47
N ASP A 360 27.57 -7.65 8.64
CA ASP A 360 27.61 -6.64 9.70
C ASP A 360 26.83 -5.37 9.35
N THR A 361 26.55 -5.16 8.05
CA THR A 361 25.73 -4.04 7.60
C THR A 361 24.26 -4.29 7.95
N VAL A 362 23.67 -3.39 8.71
CA VAL A 362 22.29 -3.48 9.19
C VAL A 362 21.49 -2.26 8.76
N ILE A 363 20.27 -2.48 8.26
CA ILE A 363 19.34 -1.39 7.96
C ILE A 363 18.61 -0.98 9.24
N LYS A 364 18.66 0.30 9.54
CA LYS A 364 17.92 0.93 10.61
C LYS A 364 16.72 1.70 10.05
N TRP A 365 15.61 1.57 10.74
CA TRP A 365 14.34 2.22 10.40
C TRP A 365 13.96 3.22 11.48
N GLU A 366 13.20 4.25 11.10
CA GLU A 366 12.55 5.09 12.10
C GLU A 366 11.50 4.26 12.89
N PRO A 367 11.21 4.62 14.14
CA PRO A 367 10.14 3.97 14.89
C PRO A 367 8.81 4.07 14.16
N LEU A 368 8.03 2.97 14.12
CA LEU A 368 6.73 2.92 13.44
C LEU A 368 5.69 3.89 14.02
N PHE A 369 5.89 4.30 15.25
CA PHE A 369 5.08 5.31 15.95
C PHE A 369 6.03 6.21 16.72
N GLU A 370 5.87 7.50 16.52
CA GLU A 370 6.67 8.49 17.21
C GLU A 370 6.46 8.42 18.72
N ALA A 371 7.53 8.65 19.48
CA ALA A 371 7.45 8.71 20.93
C ALA A 371 6.83 10.05 21.35
N ASP A 372 5.73 10.00 22.09
CA ASP A 372 5.15 11.19 22.71
C ASP A 372 6.04 11.68 23.90
N ALA A 373 5.78 12.89 24.38
CA ALA A 373 6.56 13.51 25.46
C ALA A 373 6.61 12.65 26.73
N ASN A 374 5.52 11.97 27.06
CA ASN A 374 5.47 11.06 28.22
C ASN A 374 6.35 9.84 28.02
N MET A 375 6.32 9.26 26.80
CA MET A 375 7.16 8.12 26.44
C MET A 375 8.64 8.50 26.43
N LEU A 376 8.99 9.70 25.94
CA LEU A 376 10.37 10.20 25.99
C LEU A 376 10.87 10.34 27.44
N THR A 377 10.04 10.85 28.33
CA THR A 377 10.35 10.96 29.79
C THR A 377 10.57 9.57 30.39
N LEU A 378 9.66 8.62 30.13
CA LEU A 378 9.78 7.26 30.64
C LEU A 378 11.01 6.52 30.10
N ILE A 379 11.36 6.72 28.84
CA ILE A 379 12.58 6.15 28.24
C ILE A 379 13.82 6.79 28.89
N GLY A 380 13.82 8.11 29.09
CA GLY A 380 14.91 8.82 29.77
C GLY A 380 15.15 8.33 31.17
N ASP A 381 14.10 8.26 31.99
CA ASP A 381 14.17 7.74 33.36
C ASP A 381 14.59 6.25 33.39
N GLY A 382 14.08 5.45 32.47
CA GLY A 382 14.45 4.05 32.30
C GLY A 382 15.92 3.88 31.93
N ALA A 383 16.41 4.70 31.01
CA ALA A 383 17.82 4.69 30.56
C ALA A 383 18.77 5.04 31.72
N ILE A 384 18.43 6.06 32.52
CA ILE A 384 19.22 6.43 33.71
C ILE A 384 19.29 5.24 34.69
N LYS A 385 18.15 4.65 35.05
CA LYS A 385 18.08 3.52 35.98
C LYS A 385 18.83 2.28 35.48
N LEU A 386 18.71 1.96 34.19
CA LEU A 386 19.40 0.83 33.56
C LEU A 386 20.93 1.07 33.53
N ASN A 387 21.36 2.27 33.20
CA ASN A 387 22.80 2.62 33.22
C ASN A 387 23.38 2.70 34.64
N GLN A 388 22.59 3.01 35.65
CA GLN A 388 23.00 2.89 37.06
C GLN A 388 23.22 1.45 37.47
N ALA A 389 22.39 0.51 36.97
CA ALA A 389 22.55 -0.92 37.26
C ALA A 389 23.67 -1.56 36.42
N ILE A 390 23.78 -1.19 35.15
CA ILE A 390 24.76 -1.72 34.18
C ILE A 390 25.30 -0.53 33.40
N PRO A 391 26.46 0.01 33.75
CA PRO A 391 27.08 1.14 33.07
C PRO A 391 27.25 0.92 31.57
N GLY A 392 26.76 1.86 30.75
CA GLY A 392 26.88 1.78 29.27
C GLY A 392 25.87 0.83 28.59
N PHE A 393 24.90 0.28 29.30
CA PHE A 393 23.88 -0.61 28.70
C PHE A 393 22.95 0.13 27.72
N MET A 394 22.56 1.35 28.06
CA MET A 394 21.77 2.25 27.20
C MET A 394 22.68 3.33 26.64
N ASP A 395 23.27 3.10 25.49
CA ASP A 395 24.05 4.12 24.77
C ASP A 395 23.17 5.07 23.94
N ALA A 396 23.80 6.06 23.31
CA ALA A 396 23.10 7.04 22.48
C ALA A 396 22.37 6.40 21.29
N ASN A 397 22.90 5.31 20.74
CA ASN A 397 22.31 4.61 19.60
C ASN A 397 21.04 3.86 20.02
N VAL A 398 21.07 3.19 21.18
CA VAL A 398 19.91 2.49 21.73
C VAL A 398 18.79 3.47 22.06
N ILE A 399 19.13 4.62 22.66
CA ILE A 399 18.15 5.69 22.97
C ILE A 399 17.55 6.26 21.68
N ARG A 400 18.38 6.50 20.66
CA ARG A 400 17.92 6.94 19.34
C ARG A 400 16.99 5.90 18.68
N ASP A 401 17.35 4.64 18.70
CA ASP A 401 16.54 3.53 18.15
C ASP A 401 15.16 3.41 18.83
N LEU A 402 15.08 3.75 20.11
CA LEU A 402 13.83 3.71 20.88
C LEU A 402 12.96 4.96 20.70
N THR A 403 13.59 6.13 20.56
CA THR A 403 12.89 7.41 20.57
C THR A 403 12.64 7.97 19.16
N GLY A 404 13.47 7.61 18.17
CA GLY A 404 13.50 8.25 16.85
C GLY A 404 14.07 9.68 16.86
N VAL A 405 14.47 10.21 18.03
CA VAL A 405 15.01 11.55 18.14
C VAL A 405 16.43 11.60 17.58
N LYS A 406 16.67 12.42 16.55
CA LYS A 406 18.02 12.69 16.03
C LYS A 406 18.77 13.49 17.09
N GLY A 407 19.85 12.92 17.64
CA GLY A 407 20.75 13.63 18.54
C GLY A 407 21.42 14.82 17.84
N ALA A 408 22.06 15.72 18.60
CA ALA A 408 22.86 16.80 18.03
C ALA A 408 24.00 16.23 17.16
N ASP A 409 24.22 16.81 15.98
CA ASP A 409 25.28 16.42 15.05
C ASP A 409 26.71 16.63 15.60
N LYS A 410 26.82 17.39 16.70
CA LYS A 410 28.08 17.59 17.44
C LYS A 410 27.89 17.14 18.88
N PRO A 411 28.89 16.44 19.46
CA PRO A 411 28.82 16.10 20.87
C PRO A 411 28.72 17.40 21.68
N ILE A 412 27.67 17.54 22.45
CA ILE A 412 27.56 18.64 23.43
C ILE A 412 28.65 18.38 24.45
N SER A 413 29.67 19.25 24.49
CA SER A 413 30.65 19.21 25.58
C SER A 413 29.89 19.51 26.88
N VAL A 414 29.74 18.50 27.71
CA VAL A 414 29.25 18.70 29.07
C VAL A 414 30.24 19.63 29.76
N PRO A 415 29.81 20.78 30.33
CA PRO A 415 30.72 21.61 31.09
C PRO A 415 31.32 20.75 32.20
N THR A 416 32.64 20.59 32.19
CA THR A 416 33.35 19.97 33.31
C THR A 416 33.04 20.83 34.54
N GLU A 417 32.52 20.24 35.60
CA GLU A 417 32.31 20.93 36.87
C GLU A 417 33.60 21.69 37.22
N VAL A 418 33.45 23.00 37.36
CA VAL A 418 34.50 23.86 37.96
C VAL A 418 34.64 23.38 39.39
N THR A 419 35.67 22.59 39.66
CA THR A 419 36.12 22.37 41.03
C THR A 419 36.50 23.72 41.61
N THR A 420 35.62 24.29 42.41
CA THR A 420 35.95 25.43 43.29
C THR A 420 36.89 24.88 44.37
N ASP A 421 38.18 24.95 44.11
CA ASP A 421 39.18 24.96 45.18
C ASP A 421 39.02 26.26 45.96
N GLY A 422 38.52 26.16 47.19
CA GLY A 422 38.49 27.19 48.20
C GLY A 422 39.59 26.98 49.21
#